data_b781456b7858fdc96ce991d4cbd650d8
#
_entry.id   b781456b7858fdc96ce991d4cbd650d8
#
_cell.length_a   1.000
_cell.length_b   1.000
_cell.length_c   1.000
_cell.angle_alpha   90.00
_cell.angle_beta   90.00
_cell.angle_gamma   90.00
#
_symmetry.space_group_name_H-M   'P 1'
#
loop_
_entity.id
_entity.type
_entity.pdbx_description
1 polymer ?
#
loop_
_entity_poly.entity_id
_entity_poly.type
_entity_poly.pdbx_seq_one_letter_code
_entity_poly.pdbx_strand_id
1 'polypeptide(L)'
;MPPKKINSHLLEKYCPIDLFIILDYNQEKKVENLFLWHGQLFIKEGVYTGLKLSFKIIFTNNYPNIPPNVIFNENIFHPLIKTNDNQLDVKYLFPNWTPGKNCVINIIYKIKDIFLNPKYFSVIDSFNEESGKMFCDDYIKFESKIKDDIDKINNKNETNNNDIKENDEFIEEIKKKHKKMVNTKENLKMI
;
A
#
# COMPACT_ATOMS: atom_id res chain seq x y z
N MET A 1 12.14 -19.37 0.54
CA MET A 1 10.91 -19.89 -0.10
C MET A 1 10.09 -18.71 -0.57
N PRO A 2 9.59 -18.67 -1.81
CA PRO A 2 8.67 -17.62 -2.20
C PRO A 2 7.44 -17.62 -1.30
N PRO A 3 6.80 -16.46 -1.06
CA PRO A 3 5.57 -16.41 -0.31
C PRO A 3 4.54 -17.33 -1.00
N LYS A 4 3.87 -18.16 -0.22
CA LYS A 4 2.76 -18.96 -0.75
C LYS A 4 1.73 -18.02 -1.37
N LYS A 5 1.21 -18.35 -2.56
CA LYS A 5 0.09 -17.63 -3.16
C LYS A 5 -0.97 -17.36 -2.09
N ILE A 6 -1.19 -16.10 -1.76
CA ILE A 6 -2.27 -15.73 -0.86
C ILE A 6 -3.56 -16.01 -1.62
N ASN A 7 -4.43 -16.81 -1.03
CA ASN A 7 -5.74 -17.08 -1.61
C ASN A 7 -6.45 -15.71 -1.80
N SER A 8 -6.89 -15.43 -3.02
CA SER A 8 -7.61 -14.19 -3.35
C SER A 8 -8.77 -13.91 -2.37
N HIS A 9 -9.41 -14.97 -1.88
CA HIS A 9 -10.47 -14.88 -0.88
C HIS A 9 -9.99 -14.37 0.50
N LEU A 10 -8.74 -14.61 0.88
CA LEU A 10 -8.15 -14.03 2.10
C LEU A 10 -7.82 -12.54 1.88
N LEU A 11 -7.34 -12.16 0.70
CA LEU A 11 -7.13 -10.74 0.36
C LEU A 11 -8.47 -9.98 0.37
N GLU A 12 -9.53 -10.53 -0.25
CA GLU A 12 -10.87 -9.93 -0.25
C GLU A 12 -11.46 -9.77 1.17
N LYS A 13 -11.23 -10.73 2.05
CA LYS A 13 -11.73 -10.70 3.43
C LYS A 13 -10.99 -9.69 4.30
N TYR A 14 -9.71 -9.45 4.01
CA TYR A 14 -8.81 -8.71 4.87
C TYR A 14 -8.27 -7.41 4.24
N CYS A 15 -8.44 -7.18 2.93
CA CYS A 15 -8.11 -5.88 2.31
C CYS A 15 -9.27 -4.89 2.48
N PRO A 16 -9.01 -3.68 2.96
CA PRO A 16 -9.97 -2.58 2.87
C PRO A 16 -10.39 -2.36 1.42
N ILE A 17 -11.64 -1.92 1.19
CA ILE A 17 -12.23 -1.69 -0.15
C ILE A 17 -11.42 -0.71 -1.03
N ASP A 18 -10.54 0.05 -0.42
CA ASP A 18 -9.70 1.11 -0.98
C ASP A 18 -8.24 0.70 -1.18
N LEU A 19 -7.90 -0.57 -0.99
CA LEU A 19 -6.56 -1.12 -1.21
C LEU A 19 -6.61 -2.28 -2.21
N PHE A 20 -5.83 -2.18 -3.28
CA PHE A 20 -5.68 -3.21 -4.31
C PHE A 20 -4.25 -3.75 -4.32
N ILE A 21 -4.11 -5.06 -4.40
CA ILE A 21 -2.83 -5.75 -4.53
C ILE A 21 -2.82 -6.59 -5.80
N ILE A 22 -1.82 -6.38 -6.63
CA ILE A 22 -1.60 -7.10 -7.88
C ILE A 22 -0.23 -7.77 -7.80
N LEU A 23 -0.15 -9.05 -8.15
CA LEU A 23 1.13 -9.72 -8.31
C LEU A 23 1.76 -9.30 -9.63
N ASP A 24 3.07 -9.06 -9.60
CA ASP A 24 3.80 -8.78 -10.83
C ASP A 24 3.77 -10.00 -11.75
N TYR A 25 3.39 -9.79 -13.01
CA TYR A 25 3.33 -10.83 -14.02
C TYR A 25 4.44 -10.64 -15.05
N ASN A 26 5.38 -11.56 -15.09
CA ASN A 26 6.42 -11.54 -16.10
C ASN A 26 5.86 -12.04 -17.43
N GLN A 27 5.60 -11.13 -18.37
CA GLN A 27 5.01 -11.43 -19.68
C GLN A 27 5.91 -12.35 -20.55
N GLU A 28 7.24 -12.19 -20.47
CA GLU A 28 8.17 -13.01 -21.25
C GLU A 28 8.19 -14.48 -20.80
N LYS A 29 8.14 -14.70 -19.49
CA LYS A 29 8.16 -16.04 -18.88
C LYS A 29 6.77 -16.61 -18.65
N LYS A 30 5.70 -15.84 -18.84
CA LYS A 30 4.30 -16.21 -18.55
C LYS A 30 4.11 -16.74 -17.11
N VAL A 31 4.84 -16.19 -16.15
CA VAL A 31 4.80 -16.58 -14.74
C VAL A 31 4.65 -15.36 -13.85
N GLU A 32 3.93 -15.53 -12.75
CA GLU A 32 3.82 -14.50 -11.72
C GLU A 32 5.15 -14.38 -10.95
N ASN A 33 5.62 -13.15 -10.75
CA ASN A 33 6.75 -12.88 -9.88
C ASN A 33 6.27 -12.83 -8.42
N LEU A 34 6.38 -13.94 -7.72
CA LEU A 34 5.95 -14.05 -6.33
C LEU A 34 6.79 -13.23 -5.34
N PHE A 35 7.93 -12.70 -5.77
CA PHE A 35 8.82 -11.89 -4.93
C PHE A 35 8.57 -10.37 -5.04
N LEU A 36 7.70 -9.95 -5.97
CA LEU A 36 7.34 -8.56 -6.17
C LEU A 36 5.83 -8.41 -6.28
N TRP A 37 5.26 -7.63 -5.38
CA TRP A 37 3.84 -7.32 -5.39
C TRP A 37 3.64 -5.82 -5.56
N HIS A 38 2.70 -5.43 -6.40
CA HIS A 38 2.30 -4.05 -6.59
C HIS A 38 1.00 -3.80 -5.84
N GLY A 39 0.92 -2.66 -5.14
CA GLY A 39 -0.27 -2.23 -4.42
C GLY A 39 -0.65 -0.81 -4.77
N GLN A 40 -1.95 -0.54 -4.74
CA GLN A 40 -2.51 0.80 -4.83
C GLN A 40 -3.41 1.04 -3.64
N LEU A 41 -3.30 2.22 -3.03
CA LEU A 41 -4.09 2.64 -1.88
C LEU A 41 -4.71 4.00 -2.16
N PHE A 42 -6.00 4.14 -1.86
CA PHE A 42 -6.71 5.40 -1.91
C PHE A 42 -7.18 5.79 -0.51
N ILE A 43 -6.68 6.93 -0.01
CA ILE A 43 -7.01 7.44 1.32
C ILE A 43 -8.27 8.31 1.24
N LYS A 44 -9.32 7.91 1.96
CA LYS A 44 -10.64 8.58 1.92
C LYS A 44 -10.94 9.45 3.12
N GLU A 45 -10.10 9.41 4.15
CA GLU A 45 -10.32 10.12 5.41
C GLU A 45 -9.00 10.55 6.06
N GLY A 46 -9.06 11.47 7.02
CA GLY A 46 -7.90 12.00 7.71
C GLY A 46 -7.12 13.06 6.92
N VAL A 47 -5.94 13.43 7.42
CA VAL A 47 -5.11 14.50 6.86
C VAL A 47 -4.59 14.18 5.45
N TYR A 48 -4.48 12.89 5.12
CA TYR A 48 -4.08 12.40 3.80
C TYR A 48 -5.25 12.13 2.84
N THR A 49 -6.44 12.63 3.15
CA THR A 49 -7.64 12.44 2.29
C THR A 49 -7.38 12.87 0.85
N GLY A 50 -7.76 12.01 -0.10
CA GLY A 50 -7.57 12.24 -1.53
C GLY A 50 -6.26 11.71 -2.09
N LEU A 51 -5.32 11.28 -1.24
CA LEU A 51 -4.04 10.72 -1.67
C LEU A 51 -4.24 9.37 -2.35
N LYS A 52 -3.73 9.26 -3.59
CA LYS A 52 -3.63 8.02 -4.36
C LYS A 52 -2.18 7.57 -4.37
N LEU A 53 -1.90 6.41 -3.82
CA LEU A 53 -0.55 5.87 -3.65
C LEU A 53 -0.38 4.57 -4.40
N SER A 54 0.78 4.44 -5.04
CA SER A 54 1.25 3.16 -5.55
C SER A 54 2.47 2.71 -4.75
N PHE A 55 2.57 1.43 -4.46
CA PHE A 55 3.69 0.89 -3.71
C PHE A 55 4.06 -0.53 -4.17
N LYS A 56 5.25 -0.93 -3.79
CA LYS A 56 5.80 -2.26 -4.06
C LYS A 56 6.11 -2.96 -2.73
N ILE A 57 5.79 -4.25 -2.65
CA ILE A 57 6.24 -5.14 -1.58
C ILE A 57 7.27 -6.09 -2.19
N ILE A 58 8.51 -6.00 -1.73
CA ILE A 58 9.64 -6.73 -2.27
C ILE A 58 10.08 -7.78 -1.25
N PHE A 59 9.91 -9.04 -1.60
CA PHE A 59 10.31 -10.16 -0.77
C PHE A 59 11.76 -10.54 -1.05
N THR A 60 12.51 -10.79 0.01
CA THR A 60 13.87 -11.33 -0.09
C THR A 60 13.85 -12.85 0.05
N ASN A 61 14.96 -13.49 -0.32
CA ASN A 61 15.13 -14.95 -0.14
C ASN A 61 15.04 -15.37 1.34
N ASN A 62 15.22 -14.44 2.27
CA ASN A 62 15.15 -14.69 3.71
C ASN A 62 13.72 -14.58 4.27
N TYR A 63 12.74 -14.21 3.46
CA TYR A 63 11.34 -14.25 3.89
C TYR A 63 10.91 -15.71 4.15
N PRO A 64 10.20 -16.04 5.23
CA PRO A 64 9.57 -15.15 6.21
C PRO A 64 10.42 -14.78 7.44
N ASN A 65 11.71 -15.15 7.50
CA ASN A 65 12.55 -14.88 8.68
C ASN A 65 12.79 -13.38 8.90
N ILE A 66 12.83 -12.61 7.82
CA ILE A 66 12.81 -11.14 7.85
C ILE A 66 11.60 -10.61 7.08
N PRO A 67 11.06 -9.44 7.47
CA PRO A 67 9.96 -8.83 6.75
C PRO A 67 10.36 -8.43 5.34
N PRO A 68 9.41 -8.35 4.39
CA PRO A 68 9.67 -7.77 3.08
C PRO A 68 9.84 -6.25 3.18
N ASN A 69 10.49 -5.66 2.19
CA ASN A 69 10.57 -4.21 2.05
C ASN A 69 9.28 -3.67 1.40
N VAL A 70 8.88 -2.49 1.82
CA VAL A 70 7.77 -1.72 1.21
C VAL A 70 8.33 -0.40 0.70
N ILE A 71 8.10 -0.10 -0.58
CA ILE A 71 8.59 1.12 -1.22
C ILE A 71 7.41 1.78 -1.94
N PHE A 72 7.15 3.05 -1.61
CA PHE A 72 6.17 3.85 -2.32
C PHE A 72 6.75 4.42 -3.61
N ASN A 73 5.94 4.56 -4.64
CA ASN A 73 6.40 5.15 -5.90
C ASN A 73 6.52 6.68 -5.78
N GLU A 74 5.71 7.27 -4.91
CA GLU A 74 5.63 8.70 -4.67
C GLU A 74 6.43 9.09 -3.42
N ASN A 75 6.99 10.31 -3.42
CA ASN A 75 7.60 10.89 -2.23
C ASN A 75 6.50 11.46 -1.32
N ILE A 76 6.35 10.88 -0.15
CA ILE A 76 5.28 11.19 0.79
C ILE A 76 5.88 11.77 2.06
N PHE A 77 5.40 12.92 2.49
CA PHE A 77 5.79 13.53 3.74
C PHE A 77 5.13 12.81 4.92
N HIS A 78 5.82 11.81 5.47
CA HIS A 78 5.33 10.98 6.58
C HIS A 78 6.50 10.49 7.44
N PRO A 79 6.41 10.47 8.80
CA PRO A 79 7.53 10.09 9.66
C PRO A 79 8.13 8.71 9.35
N LEU A 80 7.30 7.73 9.04
CA LEU A 80 7.74 6.36 8.78
C LEU A 80 8.16 6.08 7.32
N ILE A 81 8.23 7.12 6.48
CA ILE A 81 8.62 6.98 5.08
C ILE A 81 9.90 7.77 4.83
N LYS A 82 10.93 7.08 4.36
CA LYS A 82 12.24 7.65 4.10
C LYS A 82 12.21 8.54 2.85
N THR A 83 12.75 9.75 2.96
CA THR A 83 12.67 10.76 1.91
C THR A 83 13.50 10.44 0.67
N ASN A 84 14.58 9.65 0.80
CA ASN A 84 15.53 9.38 -0.28
C ASN A 84 15.07 8.28 -1.24
N ASP A 85 14.44 7.25 -0.72
CA ASP A 85 14.09 6.03 -1.46
C ASP A 85 12.63 5.60 -1.25
N ASN A 86 11.82 6.42 -0.56
CA ASN A 86 10.41 6.20 -0.27
C ASN A 86 10.12 4.87 0.47
N GLN A 87 11.12 4.34 1.18
CA GLN A 87 10.99 3.10 1.91
C GLN A 87 10.18 3.31 3.20
N LEU A 88 9.23 2.40 3.47
CA LEU A 88 8.50 2.34 4.73
C LEU A 88 9.37 1.72 5.83
N ASP A 89 9.35 2.32 7.02
CA ASP A 89 9.99 1.73 8.21
C ASP A 89 9.20 0.53 8.75
N VAL A 90 9.33 -0.59 8.06
CA VAL A 90 8.70 -1.85 8.48
C VAL A 90 9.26 -2.34 9.81
N LYS A 91 10.52 -2.01 10.13
CA LYS A 91 11.14 -2.40 11.39
C LYS A 91 10.51 -1.67 12.59
N TYR A 92 10.18 -0.39 12.44
CA TYR A 92 9.43 0.34 13.46
C TYR A 92 8.04 -0.28 13.70
N LEU A 93 7.34 -0.64 12.62
CA LEU A 93 6.00 -1.22 12.70
C LEU A 93 5.99 -2.64 13.30
N PHE A 94 7.06 -3.37 13.09
CA PHE A 94 7.23 -4.76 13.54
C PHE A 94 8.62 -4.96 14.17
N PRO A 95 8.89 -4.37 15.35
CA PRO A 95 10.21 -4.46 15.99
C PRO A 95 10.60 -5.90 16.35
N ASN A 96 9.61 -6.75 16.59
CA ASN A 96 9.78 -8.17 16.90
C ASN A 96 9.13 -9.04 15.83
N TRP A 97 9.55 -8.85 14.56
CA TRP A 97 9.06 -9.69 13.47
C TRP A 97 9.30 -11.17 13.78
N THR A 98 8.23 -11.95 13.80
CA THR A 98 8.27 -13.38 14.14
C THR A 98 7.57 -14.18 13.05
N PRO A 99 8.29 -15.07 12.33
CA PRO A 99 7.69 -15.98 11.36
C PRO A 99 6.56 -16.80 11.98
N GLY A 100 5.47 -16.94 11.25
CA GLY A 100 4.27 -17.65 11.74
C GLY A 100 3.29 -16.79 12.54
N LYS A 101 3.75 -15.76 13.25
CA LYS A 101 2.90 -14.74 13.87
C LYS A 101 2.69 -13.55 12.96
N ASN A 102 3.76 -13.10 12.31
CA ASN A 102 3.71 -12.00 11.36
C ASN A 102 3.80 -12.52 9.92
N CYS A 103 3.06 -11.89 9.04
CA CYS A 103 3.06 -12.19 7.61
C CYS A 103 2.77 -10.90 6.80
N VAL A 104 2.88 -10.99 5.49
CA VAL A 104 2.65 -9.86 4.59
C VAL A 104 1.28 -9.20 4.77
N ILE A 105 0.24 -9.96 5.14
CA ILE A 105 -1.09 -9.40 5.40
C ILE A 105 -1.06 -8.38 6.54
N ASN A 106 -0.29 -8.65 7.60
CA ASN A 106 -0.12 -7.69 8.69
C ASN A 106 0.52 -6.38 8.20
N ILE A 107 1.49 -6.47 7.27
CA ILE A 107 2.11 -5.30 6.65
C ILE A 107 1.09 -4.52 5.82
N ILE A 108 0.29 -5.20 4.99
CA ILE A 108 -0.76 -4.58 4.17
C ILE A 108 -1.74 -3.76 5.02
N TYR A 109 -2.17 -4.31 6.17
CA TYR A 109 -3.00 -3.56 7.11
C TYR A 109 -2.29 -2.33 7.66
N LYS A 110 -1.01 -2.47 7.99
CA LYS A 110 -0.22 -1.36 8.52
C LYS A 110 0.02 -0.26 7.50
N ILE A 111 0.15 -0.58 6.22
CA ILE A 111 0.27 0.43 5.15
C ILE A 111 -0.92 1.38 5.17
N LYS A 112 -2.14 0.90 5.38
CA LYS A 112 -3.31 1.78 5.53
C LYS A 112 -3.30 2.50 6.87
N ASP A 113 -3.06 1.78 7.95
CA ASP A 113 -3.14 2.28 9.33
C ASP A 113 -2.20 3.48 9.58
N ILE A 114 -1.00 3.51 8.97
CA ILE A 114 -0.05 4.62 9.15
C ILE A 114 -0.57 5.97 8.65
N PHE A 115 -1.44 5.99 7.64
CA PHE A 115 -2.02 7.22 7.10
C PHE A 115 -3.29 7.68 7.83
N LEU A 116 -3.94 6.79 8.56
CA LEU A 116 -5.20 7.08 9.26
C LEU A 116 -5.01 7.36 10.75
N ASN A 117 -3.98 6.79 11.36
CA ASN A 117 -3.80 6.84 12.80
C ASN A 117 -2.77 7.89 13.22
N PRO A 118 -3.19 8.98 13.89
CA PRO A 118 -2.31 10.09 14.28
C PRO A 118 -1.09 9.69 15.13
N LYS A 119 -1.14 8.56 15.81
CA LYS A 119 0.02 8.07 16.62
C LYS A 119 1.29 7.87 15.77
N TYR A 120 1.16 7.63 14.47
CA TYR A 120 2.31 7.49 13.58
C TYR A 120 2.85 8.82 13.07
N PHE A 121 2.10 9.92 13.25
CA PHE A 121 2.53 11.24 12.79
C PHE A 121 3.49 11.91 13.76
N SER A 122 3.42 11.56 15.04
CA SER A 122 4.26 12.12 16.11
C SER A 122 5.55 11.33 16.35
N VAL A 123 5.93 10.41 15.45
CA VAL A 123 7.16 9.63 15.58
C VAL A 123 8.36 10.51 15.22
N ILE A 124 9.21 10.83 16.19
CA ILE A 124 10.36 11.73 16.03
C ILE A 124 11.61 10.94 15.63
N ASP A 125 11.89 9.81 16.30
CA ASP A 125 13.03 8.95 16.01
C ASP A 125 12.71 7.98 14.85
N SER A 126 12.54 8.50 13.64
CA SER A 126 12.09 7.75 12.48
C SER A 126 12.84 8.16 11.21
N PHE A 127 12.48 7.55 10.08
CA PHE A 127 13.10 7.84 8.79
C PHE A 127 12.95 9.29 8.33
N ASN A 128 11.89 9.98 8.76
CA ASN A 128 11.63 11.39 8.43
C ASN A 128 11.31 12.18 9.70
N GLU A 129 12.35 12.53 10.45
CA GLU A 129 12.24 13.31 11.68
C GLU A 129 11.57 14.67 11.47
N GLU A 130 11.81 15.32 10.32
CA GLU A 130 11.20 16.61 10.00
C GLU A 130 9.68 16.53 10.01
N SER A 131 9.12 15.47 9.42
CA SER A 131 7.69 15.24 9.40
C SER A 131 7.11 15.04 10.80
N GLY A 132 7.78 14.24 11.64
CA GLY A 132 7.35 14.01 13.02
C GLY A 132 7.42 15.28 13.88
N LYS A 133 8.49 16.03 13.78
CA LYS A 133 8.66 17.32 14.49
C LYS A 133 7.62 18.34 14.04
N MET A 134 7.41 18.48 12.72
CA MET A 134 6.42 19.42 12.18
C MET A 134 5.00 19.10 12.66
N PHE A 135 4.63 17.82 12.75
CA PHE A 135 3.33 17.43 13.31
C PHE A 135 3.16 17.87 14.76
N CYS A 136 4.21 17.72 15.60
CA CYS A 136 4.17 18.08 17.01
C CYS A 136 4.21 19.59 17.25
N ASP A 137 5.04 20.30 16.47
CA ASP A 137 5.36 21.71 16.73
C ASP A 137 4.41 22.68 16.00
N ASP A 138 3.96 22.32 14.79
CA ASP A 138 3.12 23.17 13.93
C ASP A 138 2.20 22.31 13.03
N TYR A 139 1.08 21.89 13.60
CA TYR A 139 0.10 21.06 12.90
C TYR A 139 -0.47 21.74 11.64
N ILE A 140 -0.65 23.07 11.67
CA ILE A 140 -1.20 23.81 10.53
C ILE A 140 -0.24 23.73 9.34
N LYS A 141 1.06 23.92 9.61
CA LYS A 141 2.10 23.80 8.61
C LYS A 141 2.24 22.37 8.09
N PHE A 142 2.14 21.36 8.97
CA PHE A 142 2.13 19.95 8.61
C PHE A 142 0.96 19.63 7.66
N GLU A 143 -0.26 20.05 8.01
CA GLU A 143 -1.45 19.82 7.19
C GLU A 143 -1.34 20.51 5.81
N SER A 144 -0.87 21.76 5.78
CA SER A 144 -0.65 22.50 4.53
C SER A 144 0.38 21.79 3.64
N LYS A 145 1.49 21.34 4.22
CA LYS A 145 2.53 20.59 3.50
C LYS A 145 2.01 19.31 2.87
N ILE A 146 1.17 18.57 3.61
CA ILE A 146 0.55 17.34 3.09
C ILE A 146 -0.40 17.64 1.94
N LYS A 147 -1.24 18.68 2.06
CA LYS A 147 -2.16 19.09 0.97
C LYS A 147 -1.40 19.41 -0.30
N ASP A 148 -0.34 20.21 -0.19
CA ASP A 148 0.52 20.56 -1.33
C ASP A 148 1.16 19.30 -1.99
N ASP A 149 1.56 18.33 -1.19
CA ASP A 149 2.16 17.10 -1.70
C ASP A 149 1.11 16.19 -2.35
N ILE A 150 -0.11 16.11 -1.80
CA ILE A 150 -1.24 15.38 -2.41
C ILE A 150 -1.56 15.93 -3.79
N ASP A 151 -1.66 17.25 -3.91
CA ASP A 151 -1.96 17.91 -5.19
C ASP A 151 -0.86 17.62 -6.22
N LYS A 152 0.41 17.68 -5.84
CA LYS A 152 1.54 17.36 -6.72
C LYS A 152 1.53 15.89 -7.16
N ILE A 153 1.24 14.96 -6.25
CA ILE A 153 1.19 13.53 -6.53
C ILE A 153 0.03 13.21 -7.48
N ASN A 154 -1.16 13.73 -7.19
CA ASN A 154 -2.33 13.45 -7.99
C ASN A 154 -2.22 14.05 -9.41
N ASN A 155 -1.68 15.26 -9.54
CA ASN A 155 -1.44 15.90 -10.85
C ASN A 155 -0.41 15.12 -11.68
N LYS A 156 0.66 14.60 -11.08
CA LYS A 156 1.62 13.74 -11.79
C LYS A 156 0.98 12.45 -12.28
N ASN A 157 0.10 11.85 -11.48
CA ASN A 157 -0.58 10.62 -11.84
C ASN A 157 -1.58 10.83 -12.99
N GLU A 158 -2.17 12.02 -13.11
CA GLU A 158 -3.06 12.37 -14.23
C GLU A 158 -2.29 12.59 -15.55
N THR A 159 -1.10 13.18 -15.50
CA THR A 159 -0.26 13.38 -16.70
C THR A 159 0.37 12.10 -17.24
N ASN A 160 0.65 11.14 -16.37
CA ASN A 160 1.19 9.82 -16.74
C ASN A 160 0.11 8.82 -17.23
N ASN A 161 -1.18 9.16 -17.11
CA ASN A 161 -2.30 8.29 -17.51
C ASN A 161 -2.40 8.04 -19.03
N ASN A 162 -1.61 8.71 -19.86
CA ASN A 162 -1.54 8.38 -21.30
C ASN A 162 -0.79 7.06 -21.58
N ASP A 163 0.04 6.58 -20.64
CA ASP A 163 0.77 5.32 -20.76
C ASP A 163 0.11 4.16 -19.96
N ILE A 164 -0.96 4.45 -19.19
CA ILE A 164 -1.59 3.50 -18.23
C ILE A 164 -2.95 2.97 -18.71
N LYS A 165 -3.37 3.25 -19.94
CA LYS A 165 -4.64 2.69 -20.47
C LYS A 165 -4.74 1.17 -20.38
N GLU A 166 -3.62 0.44 -20.50
CA GLU A 166 -3.58 -1.01 -20.33
C GLU A 166 -3.87 -1.46 -18.89
N ASN A 167 -3.45 -0.67 -17.88
CA ASN A 167 -3.73 -0.98 -16.48
C ASN A 167 -5.18 -0.69 -16.07
N ASP A 168 -5.79 0.35 -16.63
CA ASP A 168 -7.19 0.70 -16.34
C ASP A 168 -8.16 -0.34 -16.92
N GLU A 169 -7.90 -0.86 -18.13
CA GLU A 169 -8.67 -1.98 -18.70
C GLU A 169 -8.55 -3.24 -17.85
N PHE A 170 -7.36 -3.54 -17.34
CA PHE A 170 -7.12 -4.68 -16.48
C PHE A 170 -7.82 -4.53 -15.11
N ILE A 171 -7.78 -3.33 -14.51
CA ILE A 171 -8.48 -3.01 -13.24
C ILE A 171 -10.00 -3.11 -13.46
N GLU A 172 -10.54 -2.62 -14.57
CA GLU A 172 -11.96 -2.74 -14.90
C GLU A 172 -12.36 -4.21 -15.16
N GLU A 173 -11.49 -5.00 -15.75
CA GLU A 173 -11.73 -6.45 -15.93
C GLU A 173 -11.78 -7.19 -14.58
N ILE A 174 -10.89 -6.83 -13.64
CA ILE A 174 -10.90 -7.36 -12.27
C ILE A 174 -12.19 -6.96 -11.55
N LYS A 175 -12.60 -5.69 -11.62
CA LYS A 175 -13.85 -5.21 -11.04
C LYS A 175 -15.06 -5.94 -11.63
N LYS A 176 -15.06 -6.19 -12.94
CA LYS A 176 -16.11 -6.95 -13.64
C LYS A 176 -16.16 -8.41 -13.20
N LYS A 177 -14.99 -9.05 -13.03
CA LYS A 177 -14.89 -10.44 -12.52
C LYS A 177 -15.35 -10.52 -11.06
N HIS A 178 -14.98 -9.54 -10.24
CA HIS A 178 -15.41 -9.44 -8.85
C HIS A 178 -16.93 -9.29 -8.72
N LYS A 179 -17.53 -8.38 -9.51
CA LYS A 179 -18.98 -8.17 -9.52
C LYS A 179 -19.77 -9.43 -9.95
N LYS A 180 -19.23 -10.20 -10.92
CA LYS A 180 -19.81 -11.49 -11.30
C LYS A 180 -19.74 -12.52 -10.17
N MET A 181 -18.64 -12.61 -9.44
CA MET A 181 -18.49 -13.55 -8.33
C MET A 181 -19.42 -13.24 -7.16
N VAL A 182 -19.61 -11.97 -6.83
CA VAL A 182 -20.54 -11.54 -5.75
C VAL A 182 -21.97 -11.92 -6.12
N ASN A 183 -22.41 -11.61 -7.33
CA ASN A 183 -23.78 -11.94 -7.79
C ASN A 183 -24.04 -13.46 -7.87
N THR A 184 -23.02 -14.26 -8.18
CA THR A 184 -23.14 -15.72 -8.21
C THR A 184 -23.29 -16.30 -6.80
N LYS A 185 -22.63 -15.68 -5.79
CA LYS A 185 -22.76 -16.10 -4.38
C LYS A 185 -24.12 -15.72 -3.77
N GLU A 186 -24.73 -14.60 -4.18
CA GLU A 186 -26.06 -14.22 -3.75
C GLU A 186 -27.14 -15.17 -4.31
N ASN A 187 -26.98 -15.59 -5.57
CA ASN A 187 -27.89 -16.54 -6.22
C ASN A 187 -27.77 -17.97 -5.63
N LEU A 188 -26.61 -18.37 -5.10
CA LEU A 188 -26.41 -19.67 -4.43
C LEU A 188 -26.90 -19.72 -2.98
N LYS A 189 -27.24 -18.58 -2.38
CA LYS A 189 -27.85 -18.50 -1.04
C LYS A 189 -29.38 -18.52 -1.07
N MET A 190 -29.97 -18.50 -2.26
CA MET A 190 -31.45 -18.54 -2.44
C MET A 190 -31.98 -19.89 -2.93
N ILE A 191 -31.15 -20.94 -2.89
CA ILE A 191 -31.52 -22.34 -3.07
C ILE A 191 -31.20 -23.07 -1.77
#